data_02dc30281ff78a1ea3cd641e876b463c
#
_entry.id   02dc30281ff78a1ea3cd641e876b463c
#
_cell.length_a   1.000
_cell.length_b   1.000
_cell.length_c   1.000
_cell.angle_alpha   90.00
_cell.angle_beta   90.00
_cell.angle_gamma   90.00
#
_symmetry.space_group_name_H-M   'P 1'
#
loop_
_entity.id
_entity.type
_entity.pdbx_description
1 polymer ?
#
loop_
_entity_poly.entity_id
_entity_poly.type
_entity_poly.pdbx_seq_one_letter_code
_entity_poly.pdbx_strand_id
1 'polypeptide(L)'
;MEELRLKEKAAENFNKIYNCCQSVACTVCEKYGVSQEDMFRMTEGFGSGIGGLKDTCGAVMGMFLIISLANSAGDMEDPTRTKLDTYAKFQEAAEIFKARRGSLYCR
;
A
#
# COMPACT_ATOMS: atom_id res chain seq x y z
N MET A 1 19.87 -4.60 -2.82
CA MET A 1 20.21 -3.86 -1.60
C MET A 1 19.08 -2.95 -1.14
N GLU A 2 18.53 -2.14 -2.05
CA GLU A 2 17.40 -1.29 -1.68
C GLU A 2 16.19 -2.11 -1.26
N GLU A 3 15.91 -3.20 -1.96
CA GLU A 3 14.80 -4.10 -1.61
C GLU A 3 14.95 -4.66 -0.21
N LEU A 4 16.16 -5.06 0.17
CA LEU A 4 16.42 -5.58 1.51
C LEU A 4 16.21 -4.51 2.56
N ARG A 5 16.66 -3.27 2.30
CA ARG A 5 16.45 -2.16 3.23
C ARG A 5 14.97 -1.84 3.40
N LEU A 6 14.18 -1.94 2.32
CA LEU A 6 12.75 -1.72 2.40
C LEU A 6 12.06 -2.78 3.25
N LYS A 7 12.48 -4.04 3.11
CA LYS A 7 11.95 -5.12 3.94
C LYS A 7 12.29 -4.91 5.41
N GLU A 8 13.51 -4.50 5.70
CA GLU A 8 13.95 -4.24 7.06
C GLU A 8 13.16 -3.07 7.67
N LYS A 9 12.95 -2.01 6.91
CA LYS A 9 12.21 -0.85 7.38
C LYS A 9 10.73 -1.19 7.64
N ALA A 10 10.13 -2.00 6.78
CA ALA A 10 8.76 -2.44 6.98
C ALA A 10 8.63 -3.29 8.25
N ALA A 11 9.61 -4.18 8.51
CA ALA A 11 9.64 -4.98 9.72
C ALA A 11 9.82 -4.10 10.97
N GLU A 12 10.66 -3.08 10.89
CA GLU A 12 10.83 -2.13 11.99
C GLU A 12 9.52 -1.39 12.28
N ASN A 13 8.84 -0.94 11.23
CA ASN A 13 7.56 -0.24 11.39
C ASN A 13 6.52 -1.15 12.04
N PHE A 14 6.48 -2.40 11.64
CA PHE A 14 5.58 -3.37 12.26
C PHE A 14 5.89 -3.56 13.75
N ASN A 15 7.18 -3.61 14.09
CA ASN A 15 7.62 -3.74 15.48
C ASN A 15 7.30 -2.50 16.33
N LYS A 16 7.05 -1.35 15.69
CA LYS A 16 6.62 -0.13 16.40
C LYS A 16 5.10 -0.08 16.58
N ILE A 17 4.44 -1.21 16.39
CA ILE A 17 2.98 -1.32 16.52
C ILE A 17 2.23 -0.60 15.39
N TYR A 18 2.87 -0.42 14.26
CA TYR A 18 2.18 0.01 13.05
C TYR A 18 1.33 -1.15 12.54
N ASN A 19 0.15 -0.87 12.02
CA ASN A 19 -0.64 -1.94 11.41
C ASN A 19 -0.04 -2.36 10.07
N CYS A 20 -0.61 -3.41 9.45
CA CYS A 20 -0.06 -3.98 8.22
C CYS A 20 0.02 -2.96 7.09
N CYS A 21 -1.01 -2.15 6.91
CA CYS A 21 -1.04 -1.13 5.87
C CYS A 21 0.01 -0.05 6.13
N GLN A 22 0.07 0.44 7.36
CA GLN A 22 1.06 1.45 7.76
C GLN A 22 2.48 0.96 7.59
N SER A 23 2.73 -0.29 7.97
CA SER A 23 4.08 -0.86 7.88
C SER A 23 4.60 -0.87 6.44
N VAL A 24 3.74 -1.17 5.48
CA VAL A 24 4.12 -1.19 4.07
C VAL A 24 4.18 0.24 3.50
N ALA A 25 3.11 1.00 3.66
CA ALA A 25 2.99 2.30 3.00
C ALA A 25 3.98 3.33 3.53
N CYS A 26 4.22 3.37 4.84
CA CYS A 26 5.15 4.33 5.44
C CYS A 26 6.61 4.03 5.10
N THR A 27 6.90 2.82 4.60
CA THR A 27 8.27 2.45 4.20
C THR A 27 8.76 3.30 3.04
N VAL A 28 7.89 3.63 2.08
CA VAL A 28 8.31 4.27 0.83
C VAL A 28 7.55 5.57 0.50
N CYS A 29 6.65 6.02 1.37
CA CYS A 29 5.79 7.16 1.03
C CYS A 29 6.55 8.45 0.73
N GLU A 30 7.65 8.70 1.42
CA GLU A 30 8.44 9.92 1.23
C GLU A 30 9.06 9.99 -0.15
N LYS A 31 9.39 8.85 -0.74
CA LYS A 31 9.92 8.77 -2.08
C LYS A 31 8.96 9.36 -3.11
N TYR A 32 7.67 9.36 -2.81
CA TYR A 32 6.63 9.85 -3.69
C TYR A 32 6.00 11.14 -3.18
N GLY A 33 6.66 11.82 -2.26
CA GLY A 33 6.26 13.16 -1.84
C GLY A 33 5.22 13.22 -0.73
N VAL A 34 4.98 12.11 -0.04
CA VAL A 34 4.04 12.08 1.08
C VAL A 34 4.83 11.93 2.38
N SER A 35 4.54 12.78 3.37
CA SER A 35 5.23 12.72 4.65
C SER A 35 4.83 11.46 5.44
N GLN A 36 5.70 11.05 6.36
CA GLN A 36 5.41 9.92 7.24
C GLN A 36 4.12 10.13 8.02
N GLU A 37 3.95 11.33 8.57
CA GLU A 37 2.76 11.64 9.36
C GLU A 37 1.49 11.54 8.54
N ASP A 38 1.48 12.11 7.34
CA ASP A 38 0.29 12.06 6.48
C ASP A 38 -0.04 10.63 6.06
N MET A 39 0.97 9.87 5.66
CA MET A 39 0.74 8.48 5.28
C MET A 39 0.26 7.65 6.48
N PHE A 40 0.83 7.87 7.65
CA PHE A 40 0.40 7.20 8.87
C PHE A 40 -1.09 7.45 9.15
N ARG A 41 -1.50 8.71 9.06
CA ARG A 41 -2.91 9.08 9.29
C ARG A 41 -3.84 8.45 8.25
N MET A 42 -3.45 8.48 6.98
CA MET A 42 -4.28 7.94 5.90
C MET A 42 -4.46 6.42 5.99
N THR A 43 -3.48 5.73 6.54
CA THR A 43 -3.47 4.27 6.56
C THR A 43 -3.93 3.67 7.90
N GLU A 44 -4.21 4.50 8.89
CA GLU A 44 -4.56 4.01 10.23
C GLU A 44 -5.77 3.08 10.23
N GLY A 45 -6.75 3.36 9.41
CA GLY A 45 -7.97 2.55 9.35
C GLY A 45 -7.89 1.29 8.51
N PHE A 46 -6.77 1.06 7.83
CA PHE A 46 -6.68 -0.06 6.86
C PHE A 46 -6.00 -1.30 7.41
N GLY A 47 -5.70 -1.34 8.70
CA GLY A 47 -5.10 -2.52 9.31
C GLY A 47 -6.13 -3.60 9.61
N SER A 48 -5.65 -4.83 9.84
CA SER A 48 -6.48 -5.99 10.16
C SER A 48 -7.63 -6.20 9.18
N GLY A 49 -7.33 -6.05 7.90
CA GLY A 49 -8.31 -6.26 6.84
C GLY A 49 -9.36 -5.17 6.80
N ILE A 50 -8.94 -3.91 6.82
CA ILE A 50 -9.78 -2.71 6.81
C ILE A 50 -10.56 -2.57 8.12
N GLY A 51 -9.91 -1.91 9.09
CA GLY A 51 -10.54 -1.60 10.38
C GLY A 51 -10.98 -2.82 11.17
N GLY A 52 -10.26 -3.92 11.04
CA GLY A 52 -10.58 -5.15 11.75
C GLY A 52 -11.68 -5.99 11.12
N LEU A 53 -12.15 -5.62 9.92
CA LEU A 53 -13.21 -6.35 9.22
C LEU A 53 -12.74 -7.67 8.58
N LYS A 54 -11.43 -7.90 8.57
CA LYS A 54 -10.82 -9.10 7.97
C LYS A 54 -11.14 -9.25 6.48
N ASP A 55 -11.32 -8.12 5.80
CA ASP A 55 -11.51 -8.07 4.36
C ASP A 55 -10.12 -8.07 3.67
N THR A 56 -9.85 -7.17 2.74
CA THR A 56 -8.58 -7.11 2.03
C THR A 56 -7.41 -6.95 3.00
N CYS A 57 -6.33 -7.71 2.79
CA CYS A 57 -5.14 -7.66 3.62
C CYS A 57 -4.55 -6.25 3.69
N GLY A 58 -4.22 -5.78 4.88
CA GLY A 58 -3.64 -4.45 5.07
C GLY A 58 -2.33 -4.24 4.33
N ALA A 59 -1.50 -5.28 4.21
CA ALA A 59 -0.26 -5.19 3.44
C ALA A 59 -0.56 -4.97 1.96
N VAL A 60 -1.61 -5.61 1.43
CA VAL A 60 -2.04 -5.41 0.05
C VAL A 60 -2.55 -3.98 -0.14
N MET A 61 -3.32 -3.48 0.81
CA MET A 61 -3.81 -2.10 0.76
C MET A 61 -2.65 -1.10 0.76
N GLY A 62 -1.63 -1.33 1.59
CA GLY A 62 -0.44 -0.48 1.60
C GLY A 62 0.28 -0.49 0.27
N MET A 63 0.43 -1.67 -0.34
CA MET A 63 1.02 -1.82 -1.66
C MET A 63 0.21 -1.06 -2.71
N PHE A 64 -1.12 -1.19 -2.67
CA PHE A 64 -2.01 -0.50 -3.61
C PHE A 64 -1.91 1.02 -3.47
N LEU A 65 -1.85 1.52 -2.24
CA LEU A 65 -1.68 2.96 -2.01
C LEU A 65 -0.39 3.48 -2.65
N ILE A 66 0.69 2.75 -2.51
CA ILE A 66 1.97 3.14 -3.09
C ILE A 66 1.93 3.07 -4.61
N ILE A 67 1.32 2.02 -5.18
CA ILE A 67 1.17 1.92 -6.64
C ILE A 67 0.36 3.10 -7.18
N SER A 68 -0.73 3.44 -6.52
CA SER A 68 -1.56 4.58 -6.92
C SER A 68 -0.77 5.88 -6.86
N LEU A 69 -0.05 6.09 -5.77
CA LEU A 69 0.75 7.29 -5.57
C LEU A 69 1.85 7.42 -6.63
N ALA A 70 2.50 6.31 -6.96
CA ALA A 70 3.58 6.30 -7.95
C ALA A 70 3.08 6.50 -9.38
N ASN A 71 1.88 6.02 -9.70
CA ASN A 71 1.38 6.00 -11.06
C ASN A 71 0.41 7.13 -11.42
N SER A 72 -0.30 7.67 -10.43
CA SER A 72 -1.30 8.69 -10.68
C SER A 72 -0.67 10.01 -11.14
N ALA A 73 -1.25 10.62 -12.16
CA ALA A 73 -0.85 11.95 -12.60
C ALA A 73 -1.32 13.04 -11.65
N GLY A 74 -2.30 12.73 -10.78
CA GLY A 74 -2.86 13.73 -9.89
C GLY A 74 -3.56 14.88 -10.61
N ASP A 75 -4.05 14.61 -11.83
CA ASP A 75 -4.66 15.64 -12.67
C ASP A 75 -6.15 15.75 -12.36
N MET A 76 -6.49 16.73 -11.54
CA MET A 76 -7.86 16.94 -11.11
C MET A 76 -8.74 17.52 -12.21
N GLU A 77 -8.14 18.11 -13.25
CA GLU A 77 -8.88 18.64 -14.39
C GLU A 77 -9.21 17.54 -15.41
N ASP A 78 -8.45 16.46 -15.40
CA ASP A 78 -8.72 15.26 -16.20
C ASP A 78 -8.71 14.03 -15.29
N PRO A 79 -9.80 13.78 -14.57
CA PRO A 79 -9.84 12.72 -13.56
C PRO A 79 -9.62 11.30 -14.08
N THR A 80 -9.74 11.10 -15.38
CA THR A 80 -9.57 9.77 -15.97
C THR A 80 -8.20 9.54 -16.61
N ARG A 81 -7.31 10.54 -16.56
CA ARG A 81 -6.04 10.49 -17.28
C ARG A 81 -5.21 9.24 -17.02
N THR A 82 -5.05 8.84 -15.78
CA THR A 82 -4.27 7.65 -15.41
C THR A 82 -5.09 6.57 -14.74
N LYS A 83 -6.41 6.77 -14.65
CA LYS A 83 -7.28 5.86 -13.89
C LYS A 83 -7.19 4.40 -14.37
N LEU A 84 -7.39 4.17 -15.66
CA LEU A 84 -7.40 2.81 -16.20
C LEU A 84 -6.03 2.15 -16.14
N ASP A 85 -4.98 2.92 -16.36
CA ASP A 85 -3.62 2.41 -16.25
C ASP A 85 -3.30 2.00 -14.81
N THR A 86 -3.72 2.81 -13.85
CA THR A 86 -3.54 2.49 -12.43
C THR A 86 -4.32 1.22 -12.05
N TYR A 87 -5.55 1.08 -12.56
CA TYR A 87 -6.34 -0.13 -12.32
C TYR A 87 -5.64 -1.37 -12.87
N ALA A 88 -5.05 -1.26 -14.07
CA ALA A 88 -4.31 -2.37 -14.66
C ALA A 88 -3.12 -2.78 -13.79
N LYS A 89 -2.40 -1.82 -13.23
CA LYS A 89 -1.28 -2.11 -12.35
C LYS A 89 -1.72 -2.74 -11.04
N PHE A 90 -2.87 -2.33 -10.50
CA PHE A 90 -3.45 -2.96 -9.32
C PHE A 90 -3.80 -4.42 -9.61
N GLN A 91 -4.44 -4.68 -10.76
CA GLN A 91 -4.84 -6.03 -11.13
C GLN A 91 -3.62 -6.95 -11.29
N GLU A 92 -2.57 -6.44 -11.93
CA GLU A 92 -1.32 -7.19 -12.09
C GLU A 92 -0.69 -7.52 -10.73
N ALA A 93 -0.60 -6.53 -9.85
CA ALA A 93 -0.03 -6.73 -8.51
C ALA A 93 -0.88 -7.71 -7.70
N ALA A 94 -2.21 -7.62 -7.81
CA ALA A 94 -3.12 -8.52 -7.11
C ALA A 94 -2.94 -9.96 -7.55
N GLU A 95 -2.77 -10.20 -8.86
CA GLU A 95 -2.53 -11.55 -9.36
C GLU A 95 -1.21 -12.12 -8.84
N ILE A 96 -0.16 -11.31 -8.79
CA ILE A 96 1.13 -11.74 -8.25
C ILE A 96 0.99 -12.11 -6.77
N PHE A 97 0.29 -11.28 -6.01
CA PHE A 97 0.09 -11.52 -4.58
C PHE A 97 -0.73 -12.79 -4.34
N LYS A 98 -1.83 -12.96 -5.10
CA LYS A 98 -2.67 -14.15 -4.98
C LYS A 98 -1.91 -15.43 -5.33
N ALA A 99 -1.03 -15.36 -6.32
CA ALA A 99 -0.22 -16.52 -6.72
C ALA A 99 0.72 -16.96 -5.59
N ARG A 100 1.18 -16.00 -4.77
CA ARG A 100 2.11 -16.29 -3.67
C ARG A 100 1.41 -16.64 -2.36
N ARG A 101 0.27 -16.01 -2.09
CA ARG A 101 -0.41 -16.10 -0.79
C ARG A 101 -1.75 -16.82 -0.85
N GLY A 102 -2.27 -17.06 -2.05
CA GLY A 102 -3.54 -17.73 -2.25
C GLY A 102 -4.77 -16.86 -2.12
N SER A 103 -4.65 -15.65 -1.57
CA SER A 103 -5.80 -14.77 -1.35
C SER A 103 -5.35 -13.33 -1.11
N LEU A 104 -6.24 -12.37 -1.40
CA LEU A 104 -6.05 -10.97 -1.03
C LEU A 104 -6.64 -10.66 0.35
N TYR A 105 -7.38 -11.60 0.93
CA TYR A 105 -8.05 -11.36 2.19
C TYR A 105 -7.13 -11.51 3.39
N CYS A 106 -7.43 -10.77 4.43
CA CYS A 106 -6.76 -10.89 5.70
C CYS A 106 -7.18 -12.20 6.39
N ARG A 107 -6.19 -13.03 6.72
CA ARG A 107 -6.45 -14.31 7.36
C ARG A 107 -5.56 -14.54 8.56
#